data_dc1dd1bc5aa0c35639bd806ae476acbe
#
_entry.id   dc1dd1bc5aa0c35639bd806ae476acbe
#
_cell.length_a   1.000
_cell.length_b   1.000
_cell.length_c   1.000
_cell.angle_alpha   90.00
_cell.angle_beta   90.00
_cell.angle_gamma   90.00
#
_symmetry.space_group_name_H-M   'P 1'
#
loop_
_entity.id
_entity.type
_entity.pdbx_description
1 polymer ?
#
loop_
_entity_poly.entity_id
_entity_poly.type
_entity_poly.pdbx_seq_one_letter_code
_entity_poly.pdbx_strand_id
1 'polypeptide(L)'
;VQEPYFTEQTVEKEKGIIGQEIRMYDDNPDWRLYFGTIESMYHHHPVKIDIAGTVESISHITKDLLYECYETFYHPSNMLLFVTGPIEPSAILEQIRTNQAKKAFRPPTEIERFRYEEPTHVARERHVIEMNVQTPKCFVGIKATNVYTKGKEKLKHECAIGLLLDYFFGKSSPHYERLYQQGLIDETFMVDYTEESDFGFGLVGGDTSQPDQLAAEIQRILLEFDDIDDEQVERMKRKKIGTFLRSLNSLEYIANQFTRYAFDHMSLFDVVETLQSLTSDDLKTVARECFVREQFTVCQVVPKR
;
A
#
# COMPACT_ATOMS: atom_id res chain seq x y z
N VAL A 1 4.59 -24.09 7.53
CA VAL A 1 5.30 -22.88 7.89
C VAL A 1 6.44 -23.15 8.88
N GLN A 2 6.28 -24.03 9.88
CA GLN A 2 7.29 -24.29 10.92
C GLN A 2 8.21 -25.48 10.63
N GLU A 3 8.11 -26.09 9.45
CA GLU A 3 8.94 -27.20 8.99
C GLU A 3 9.31 -26.93 7.52
N PRO A 4 10.35 -26.12 7.27
CA PRO A 4 10.75 -25.76 5.91
C PRO A 4 11.37 -26.95 5.20
N TYR A 5 11.08 -27.08 3.91
CA TYR A 5 11.67 -28.11 3.07
C TYR A 5 12.07 -27.52 1.72
N PHE A 6 13.31 -27.08 1.62
CA PHE A 6 13.91 -26.54 0.39
C PHE A 6 14.96 -27.52 -0.15
N THR A 7 14.85 -27.87 -1.43
CA THR A 7 15.85 -28.64 -2.14
C THR A 7 16.35 -27.83 -3.32
N GLU A 8 17.54 -28.10 -3.81
CA GLU A 8 18.08 -27.46 -5.01
C GLU A 8 17.12 -27.63 -6.20
N GLN A 9 16.58 -28.82 -6.37
CA GLN A 9 15.64 -29.12 -7.45
C GLN A 9 14.35 -28.31 -7.36
N THR A 10 13.77 -28.14 -6.15
CA THR A 10 12.53 -27.35 -5.98
C THR A 10 12.79 -25.87 -6.17
N VAL A 11 13.95 -25.37 -5.72
CA VAL A 11 14.35 -23.97 -5.91
C VAL A 11 14.57 -23.67 -7.40
N GLU A 12 15.29 -24.50 -8.14
CA GLU A 12 15.50 -24.29 -9.58
C GLU A 12 14.18 -24.37 -10.39
N LYS A 13 13.27 -25.28 -10.02
CA LYS A 13 11.95 -25.33 -10.64
C LYS A 13 11.16 -24.05 -10.40
N GLU A 14 11.17 -23.55 -9.16
CA GLU A 14 10.44 -22.33 -8.80
C GLU A 14 10.99 -21.08 -9.48
N LYS A 15 12.31 -20.96 -9.64
CA LYS A 15 12.93 -19.90 -10.45
C LYS A 15 12.39 -19.86 -11.87
N GLY A 16 12.16 -21.03 -12.47
CA GLY A 16 11.56 -21.13 -13.80
C GLY A 16 10.13 -20.58 -13.86
N ILE A 17 9.32 -20.88 -12.84
CA ILE A 17 7.94 -20.41 -12.71
C ILE A 17 7.92 -18.89 -12.48
N ILE A 18 8.68 -18.40 -11.48
CA ILE A 18 8.76 -16.97 -11.16
C ILE A 18 9.33 -16.16 -12.34
N GLY A 19 10.31 -16.73 -13.07
CA GLY A 19 10.84 -16.08 -14.28
C GLY A 19 9.82 -15.92 -15.40
N GLN A 20 8.80 -16.78 -15.47
CA GLN A 20 7.65 -16.60 -16.40
C GLN A 20 6.71 -15.52 -15.86
N GLU A 21 6.46 -15.49 -14.56
CA GLU A 21 5.63 -14.50 -13.90
C GLU A 21 6.23 -13.09 -14.04
N ILE A 22 7.54 -12.92 -13.86
CA ILE A 22 8.24 -11.65 -14.09
C ILE A 22 7.99 -11.15 -15.52
N ARG A 23 8.15 -12.01 -16.53
CA ARG A 23 7.90 -11.63 -17.93
C ARG A 23 6.44 -11.22 -18.17
N MET A 24 5.49 -11.88 -17.51
CA MET A 24 4.08 -11.51 -17.59
C MET A 24 3.82 -10.11 -16.99
N TYR A 25 4.48 -9.79 -15.88
CA TYR A 25 4.39 -8.46 -15.26
C TYR A 25 5.07 -7.37 -16.10
N ASP A 26 6.20 -7.68 -16.75
CA ASP A 26 6.87 -6.75 -17.66
C ASP A 26 5.98 -6.32 -18.84
N ASP A 27 5.10 -7.20 -19.29
CA ASP A 27 4.14 -6.94 -20.37
C ASP A 27 2.81 -6.35 -19.87
N ASN A 28 2.60 -6.21 -18.56
CA ASN A 28 1.38 -5.67 -17.96
C ASN A 28 1.47 -4.16 -17.77
N PRO A 29 0.68 -3.34 -18.50
CA PRO A 29 0.76 -1.88 -18.41
C PRO A 29 0.38 -1.32 -17.03
N ASP A 30 -0.58 -1.94 -16.32
CA ASP A 30 -1.01 -1.49 -15.00
C ASP A 30 0.08 -1.76 -13.95
N TRP A 31 0.73 -2.91 -14.03
CA TRP A 31 1.87 -3.24 -13.20
C TRP A 31 3.05 -2.28 -13.43
N ARG A 32 3.36 -2.03 -14.71
CA ARG A 32 4.43 -1.09 -15.10
C ARG A 32 4.15 0.33 -14.66
N LEU A 33 2.88 0.77 -14.74
CA LEU A 33 2.46 2.07 -14.22
C LEU A 33 2.63 2.15 -12.70
N TYR A 34 2.15 1.12 -11.97
CA TYR A 34 2.21 1.05 -10.52
C TYR A 34 3.67 1.11 -10.01
N PHE A 35 4.50 0.16 -10.44
CA PHE A 35 5.90 0.12 -10.00
C PHE A 35 6.74 1.28 -10.56
N GLY A 36 6.50 1.71 -11.79
CA GLY A 36 7.16 2.89 -12.35
C GLY A 36 6.88 4.17 -11.58
N THR A 37 5.68 4.28 -10.98
CA THR A 37 5.34 5.39 -10.09
C THR A 37 6.11 5.30 -8.77
N ILE A 38 6.14 4.13 -8.13
CA ILE A 38 6.87 3.92 -6.86
C ILE A 38 8.38 4.11 -7.08
N GLU A 39 8.96 3.55 -8.13
CA GLU A 39 10.36 3.73 -8.51
C GLU A 39 10.73 5.21 -8.68
N SER A 40 9.80 6.00 -9.18
CA SER A 40 10.01 7.43 -9.40
C SER A 40 9.94 8.25 -8.10
N MET A 41 9.31 7.74 -7.05
CA MET A 41 9.20 8.41 -5.75
C MET A 41 10.46 8.25 -4.89
N TYR A 42 11.09 7.07 -4.88
CA TYR A 42 12.12 6.74 -3.90
C TYR A 42 13.53 6.72 -4.49
N HIS A 43 14.49 7.34 -3.77
CA HIS A 43 15.90 7.36 -4.14
C HIS A 43 16.65 6.10 -3.67
N HIS A 44 16.47 5.73 -2.41
CA HIS A 44 17.27 4.71 -1.74
C HIS A 44 16.43 3.58 -1.17
N HIS A 45 15.18 3.86 -0.75
CA HIS A 45 14.33 2.88 -0.08
C HIS A 45 14.02 1.69 -1.00
N PRO A 46 14.15 0.44 -0.52
CA PRO A 46 13.96 -0.77 -1.33
C PRO A 46 12.53 -0.97 -1.85
N VAL A 47 11.53 -0.25 -1.33
CA VAL A 47 10.15 -0.28 -1.87
C VAL A 47 10.09 0.06 -3.37
N LYS A 48 11.08 0.78 -3.90
CA LYS A 48 11.21 1.08 -5.33
C LYS A 48 11.52 -0.13 -6.21
N ILE A 49 11.97 -1.23 -5.60
CA ILE A 49 12.32 -2.46 -6.31
C ILE A 49 11.04 -3.29 -6.46
N ASP A 50 10.75 -3.72 -7.68
CA ASP A 50 9.63 -4.62 -7.93
C ASP A 50 9.74 -5.88 -7.06
N ILE A 51 8.69 -6.22 -6.34
CA ILE A 51 8.67 -7.35 -5.40
C ILE A 51 8.94 -8.69 -6.09
N ALA A 52 8.61 -8.82 -7.37
CA ALA A 52 8.92 -10.01 -8.16
C ALA A 52 10.42 -10.10 -8.49
N GLY A 53 11.14 -8.99 -8.40
CA GLY A 53 12.55 -8.89 -8.79
C GLY A 53 12.73 -8.94 -10.31
N THR A 54 13.90 -9.41 -10.72
CA THR A 54 14.25 -9.65 -12.13
C THR A 54 14.72 -11.08 -12.33
N VAL A 55 14.67 -11.58 -13.56
CA VAL A 55 15.22 -12.92 -13.90
C VAL A 55 16.66 -13.06 -13.44
N GLU A 56 17.44 -11.97 -13.52
CA GLU A 56 18.83 -11.95 -13.03
C GLU A 56 18.87 -12.05 -11.50
N SER A 57 18.10 -11.23 -10.78
CA SER A 57 18.13 -11.23 -9.30
C SER A 57 17.68 -12.57 -8.72
N ILE A 58 16.63 -13.19 -9.25
CA ILE A 58 16.17 -14.50 -8.77
C ILE A 58 17.16 -15.63 -9.07
N SER A 59 18.03 -15.49 -10.10
CA SER A 59 19.05 -16.49 -10.42
C SER A 59 20.03 -16.71 -9.28
N HIS A 60 20.26 -15.69 -8.45
CA HIS A 60 21.15 -15.72 -7.29
C HIS A 60 20.55 -16.34 -6.04
N ILE A 61 19.23 -16.61 -6.03
CA ILE A 61 18.56 -17.23 -4.87
C ILE A 61 18.97 -18.71 -4.80
N THR A 62 19.50 -19.11 -3.66
CA THR A 62 19.92 -20.48 -3.38
C THR A 62 19.06 -21.09 -2.28
N LYS A 63 19.09 -22.42 -2.18
CA LYS A 63 18.49 -23.15 -1.08
C LYS A 63 18.99 -22.65 0.29
N ASP A 64 20.29 -22.40 0.39
CA ASP A 64 20.92 -21.98 1.65
C ASP A 64 20.46 -20.57 2.04
N LEU A 65 20.33 -19.65 1.07
CA LEU A 65 19.77 -18.32 1.30
C LEU A 65 18.30 -18.40 1.77
N LEU A 66 17.49 -19.30 1.20
CA LEU A 66 16.11 -19.50 1.66
C LEU A 66 16.05 -20.02 3.09
N TYR A 67 16.95 -20.94 3.49
CA TYR A 67 17.04 -21.38 4.88
C TYR A 67 17.50 -20.25 5.80
N GLU A 68 18.47 -19.43 5.41
CA GLU A 68 18.90 -18.25 6.16
C GLU A 68 17.73 -17.25 6.37
N CYS A 69 16.99 -16.93 5.32
CA CYS A 69 15.79 -16.09 5.42
C CYS A 69 14.73 -16.71 6.33
N TYR A 70 14.47 -18.02 6.17
CA TYR A 70 13.52 -18.73 7.01
C TYR A 70 13.95 -18.67 8.48
N GLU A 71 15.18 -18.99 8.76
CA GLU A 71 15.72 -18.98 10.11
C GLU A 71 15.73 -17.61 10.75
N THR A 72 15.88 -16.55 9.98
CA THR A 72 15.86 -15.17 10.46
C THR A 72 14.44 -14.72 10.78
N PHE A 73 13.49 -14.95 9.88
CA PHE A 73 12.18 -14.28 9.92
C PHE A 73 11.03 -15.16 10.44
N TYR A 74 11.10 -16.50 10.28
CA TYR A 74 10.00 -17.43 10.60
C TYR A 74 10.07 -18.00 12.02
N HIS A 75 10.54 -17.20 12.96
CA HIS A 75 10.50 -17.56 14.37
C HIS A 75 9.13 -17.19 14.98
N PRO A 76 8.54 -18.01 15.91
CA PRO A 76 7.24 -17.73 16.53
C PRO A 76 7.13 -16.35 17.18
N SER A 77 8.24 -15.77 17.69
CA SER A 77 8.25 -14.42 18.25
C SER A 77 8.03 -13.30 17.21
N ASN A 78 8.21 -13.61 15.92
CA ASN A 78 8.01 -12.68 14.79
C ASN A 78 6.75 -13.02 13.98
N MET A 79 5.88 -13.90 14.49
CA MET A 79 4.71 -14.38 13.78
C MET A 79 3.44 -14.17 14.59
N LEU A 80 2.35 -13.87 13.91
CA LEU A 80 1.01 -13.82 14.47
C LEU A 80 0.13 -14.89 13.83
N LEU A 81 -0.52 -15.73 14.64
CA LEU A 81 -1.55 -16.64 14.19
C LEU A 81 -2.91 -16.06 14.56
N PHE A 82 -3.69 -15.72 13.57
CA PHE A 82 -5.06 -15.26 13.73
C PHE A 82 -6.04 -16.30 13.16
N VAL A 83 -7.06 -16.63 13.92
CA VAL A 83 -8.08 -17.61 13.51
C VAL A 83 -9.46 -17.00 13.71
N THR A 84 -10.28 -17.01 12.68
CA THR A 84 -11.66 -16.50 12.72
C THR A 84 -12.60 -17.48 12.03
N GLY A 85 -13.84 -17.60 12.52
CA GLY A 85 -14.85 -18.49 11.96
C GLY A 85 -15.84 -18.98 13.01
N PRO A 86 -16.73 -19.91 12.67
CA PRO A 86 -17.67 -20.55 13.61
C PRO A 86 -16.93 -21.58 14.47
N ILE A 87 -16.07 -21.11 15.37
CA ILE A 87 -15.17 -21.94 16.20
C ILE A 87 -15.44 -21.73 17.68
N GLU A 88 -15.09 -22.73 18.51
CA GLU A 88 -14.97 -22.56 19.94
C GLU A 88 -13.55 -22.12 20.30
N PRO A 89 -13.34 -20.85 20.74
CA PRO A 89 -12.01 -20.29 20.92
C PRO A 89 -11.13 -21.08 21.89
N SER A 90 -11.71 -21.59 22.99
CA SER A 90 -10.96 -22.37 24.00
C SER A 90 -10.42 -23.66 23.42
N ALA A 91 -11.19 -24.35 22.60
CA ALA A 91 -10.78 -25.59 21.95
C ALA A 91 -9.64 -25.40 20.95
N ILE A 92 -9.73 -24.33 20.13
CA ILE A 92 -8.67 -23.98 19.16
C ILE A 92 -7.40 -23.55 19.88
N LEU A 93 -7.50 -22.72 20.92
CA LEU A 93 -6.35 -22.31 21.72
C LEU A 93 -5.64 -23.51 22.38
N GLU A 94 -6.39 -24.50 22.88
CA GLU A 94 -5.81 -25.69 23.46
C GLU A 94 -5.11 -26.57 22.42
N GLN A 95 -5.68 -26.69 21.21
CA GLN A 95 -5.03 -27.39 20.11
C GLN A 95 -3.71 -26.69 19.71
N ILE A 96 -3.72 -25.35 19.61
CA ILE A 96 -2.52 -24.58 19.28
C ILE A 96 -1.46 -24.77 20.36
N ARG A 97 -1.81 -24.61 21.64
CA ARG A 97 -0.89 -24.79 22.76
C ARG A 97 -0.28 -26.19 22.78
N THR A 98 -1.11 -27.23 22.65
CA THR A 98 -0.67 -28.61 22.60
C THR A 98 0.26 -28.90 21.42
N ASN A 99 -0.01 -28.31 20.25
CA ASN A 99 0.84 -28.45 19.09
C ASN A 99 2.19 -27.74 19.30
N GLN A 100 2.18 -26.48 19.78
CA GLN A 100 3.40 -25.72 19.99
C GLN A 100 4.27 -26.27 21.13
N ALA A 101 3.68 -26.80 22.18
CA ALA A 101 4.42 -27.41 23.29
C ALA A 101 5.27 -28.63 22.88
N LYS A 102 4.98 -29.26 21.74
CA LYS A 102 5.74 -30.41 21.21
C LYS A 102 6.96 -29.97 20.39
N LYS A 103 7.12 -28.65 20.13
CA LYS A 103 8.17 -28.12 19.28
C LYS A 103 9.24 -27.43 20.13
N ALA A 104 10.49 -27.64 19.73
CA ALA A 104 11.62 -26.92 20.30
C ALA A 104 12.01 -25.77 19.38
N PHE A 105 11.92 -24.54 19.89
CA PHE A 105 12.37 -23.36 19.19
C PHE A 105 13.68 -22.86 19.79
N ARG A 106 14.57 -22.33 18.96
CA ARG A 106 15.73 -21.61 19.44
C ARG A 106 15.31 -20.32 20.17
N PRO A 107 16.14 -19.72 21.02
CA PRO A 107 15.84 -18.41 21.60
C PRO A 107 15.57 -17.37 20.49
N PRO A 108 14.63 -16.43 20.72
CA PRO A 108 14.39 -15.36 19.76
C PRO A 108 15.63 -14.48 19.60
N THR A 109 15.94 -14.11 18.36
CA THR A 109 16.98 -13.14 18.04
C THR A 109 16.32 -11.84 17.59
N GLU A 110 16.93 -10.71 17.92
CA GLU A 110 16.48 -9.42 17.41
C GLU A 110 16.77 -9.34 15.90
N ILE A 111 15.78 -8.93 15.13
CA ILE A 111 15.92 -8.72 13.69
C ILE A 111 16.37 -7.28 13.48
N GLU A 112 17.62 -7.11 13.05
CA GLU A 112 18.13 -5.79 12.67
C GLU A 112 17.43 -5.30 11.40
N ARG A 113 16.95 -4.06 11.46
CA ARG A 113 16.31 -3.39 10.32
C ARG A 113 17.12 -2.18 9.92
N PHE A 114 17.58 -2.17 8.69
CA PHE A 114 18.25 -1.00 8.12
C PHE A 114 17.23 0.10 7.85
N ARG A 115 17.52 1.31 8.30
CA ARG A 115 16.77 2.51 7.93
C ARG A 115 17.53 3.24 6.85
N TYR A 116 16.82 3.62 5.81
CA TYR A 116 17.36 4.38 4.70
C TYR A 116 17.12 5.87 4.95
N GLU A 117 18.18 6.69 4.77
CA GLU A 117 18.00 8.14 4.69
C GLU A 117 17.40 8.45 3.31
N GLU A 118 16.13 8.73 3.31
CA GLU A 118 15.37 8.95 2.09
C GLU A 118 15.10 10.46 1.95
N PRO A 119 15.51 11.11 0.81
CA PRO A 119 15.19 12.52 0.56
C PRO A 119 13.67 12.77 0.55
N THR A 120 13.26 13.95 0.97
CA THR A 120 11.83 14.31 0.99
C THR A 120 11.24 14.49 -0.41
N HIS A 121 12.04 14.91 -1.38
CA HIS A 121 11.61 15.04 -2.78
C HIS A 121 11.62 13.70 -3.51
N VAL A 122 10.88 13.63 -4.60
CA VAL A 122 10.83 12.44 -5.46
C VAL A 122 12.12 12.26 -6.27
N ALA A 123 12.45 11.01 -6.60
CA ALA A 123 13.63 10.69 -7.40
C ALA A 123 13.49 11.16 -8.85
N ARG A 124 12.27 11.15 -9.39
CA ARG A 124 11.94 11.64 -10.75
C ARG A 124 10.59 12.34 -10.69
N GLU A 125 10.52 13.56 -11.20
CA GLU A 125 9.25 14.31 -11.29
C GLU A 125 8.32 13.71 -12.36
N ARG A 126 8.90 13.11 -13.41
CA ARG A 126 8.15 12.51 -14.51
C ARG A 126 8.82 11.26 -15.05
N HIS A 127 8.02 10.22 -15.30
CA HIS A 127 8.43 8.97 -15.92
C HIS A 127 7.42 8.58 -17.00
N VAL A 128 7.90 8.33 -18.22
CA VAL A 128 7.07 7.90 -19.34
C VAL A 128 7.56 6.55 -19.83
N ILE A 129 6.63 5.60 -19.92
CA ILE A 129 6.88 4.21 -20.34
C ILE A 129 6.10 3.98 -21.64
N GLU A 130 6.79 3.60 -22.71
CA GLU A 130 6.13 3.27 -23.99
C GLU A 130 5.80 1.77 -24.03
N MET A 131 4.52 1.44 -24.17
CA MET A 131 4.03 0.07 -24.24
C MET A 131 2.98 -0.10 -25.36
N ASN A 132 2.63 -1.33 -25.65
CA ASN A 132 1.56 -1.63 -26.61
C ASN A 132 0.19 -1.50 -25.92
N VAL A 133 -0.27 -0.28 -25.76
CA VAL A 133 -1.57 0.06 -25.16
C VAL A 133 -2.41 0.87 -26.15
N GLN A 134 -3.74 0.75 -26.05
CA GLN A 134 -4.67 1.55 -26.84
C GLN A 134 -4.97 2.89 -26.17
N THR A 135 -5.23 2.85 -24.87
CA THR A 135 -5.50 4.04 -24.05
C THR A 135 -4.29 4.30 -23.16
N PRO A 136 -3.75 5.52 -23.14
CA PRO A 136 -2.71 5.88 -22.19
C PRO A 136 -3.21 5.77 -20.75
N LYS A 137 -2.28 5.56 -19.83
CA LYS A 137 -2.53 5.47 -18.39
C LYS A 137 -1.67 6.49 -17.66
N CYS A 138 -2.18 7.04 -16.57
CA CYS A 138 -1.48 8.06 -15.80
C CYS A 138 -1.73 7.91 -14.31
N PHE A 139 -0.65 7.91 -13.52
CA PHE A 139 -0.71 8.12 -12.07
C PHE A 139 0.06 9.36 -11.67
N VAL A 140 -0.53 10.11 -10.76
CA VAL A 140 0.19 11.04 -9.89
C VAL A 140 0.52 10.29 -8.61
N GLY A 141 1.79 10.09 -8.35
CA GLY A 141 2.32 9.52 -7.12
C GLY A 141 2.59 10.62 -6.09
N ILE A 142 2.26 10.36 -4.85
CA ILE A 142 2.45 11.26 -3.70
C ILE A 142 3.37 10.54 -2.73
N LYS A 143 4.62 11.01 -2.58
CA LYS A 143 5.56 10.43 -1.62
C LYS A 143 5.26 10.93 -0.22
N ALA A 144 5.00 10.01 0.72
CA ALA A 144 4.87 10.38 2.13
C ALA A 144 6.26 10.62 2.75
N THR A 145 6.39 11.73 3.46
CA THR A 145 7.63 12.10 4.16
C THR A 145 7.48 12.08 5.68
N ASN A 146 6.26 12.25 6.18
CA ASN A 146 5.91 12.14 7.59
C ASN A 146 5.24 10.78 7.80
N VAL A 147 6.06 9.74 7.98
CA VAL A 147 5.57 8.38 8.21
C VAL A 147 5.54 8.11 9.71
N TYR A 148 4.36 7.82 10.22
CA TYR A 148 4.16 7.44 11.61
C TYR A 148 4.44 5.95 11.77
N THR A 149 5.37 5.60 12.63
CA THR A 149 5.87 4.23 12.68
C THR A 149 4.89 3.24 13.30
N LYS A 150 4.08 3.63 14.30
CA LYS A 150 3.22 2.71 15.05
C LYS A 150 2.08 3.40 15.81
N GLY A 151 1.07 2.63 16.15
CA GLY A 151 0.06 2.97 17.16
C GLY A 151 -1.01 3.94 16.71
N LYS A 152 -1.60 4.65 17.66
CA LYS A 152 -2.77 5.52 17.42
C LYS A 152 -2.48 6.67 16.46
N GLU A 153 -1.27 7.22 16.49
CA GLU A 153 -0.88 8.32 15.59
C GLU A 153 -0.86 7.85 14.13
N LYS A 154 -0.31 6.66 13.86
CA LYS A 154 -0.36 6.06 12.52
C LYS A 154 -1.80 5.82 12.08
N LEU A 155 -2.63 5.23 12.94
CA LEU A 155 -4.06 5.01 12.63
C LEU A 155 -4.80 6.31 12.34
N LYS A 156 -4.54 7.37 13.15
CA LYS A 156 -5.14 8.69 12.93
C LYS A 156 -4.71 9.28 11.59
N HIS A 157 -3.43 9.17 11.25
CA HIS A 157 -2.89 9.66 9.99
C HIS A 157 -3.45 8.90 8.78
N GLU A 158 -3.46 7.56 8.80
CA GLU A 158 -4.07 6.74 7.75
C GLU A 158 -5.56 7.08 7.55
N CYS A 159 -6.30 7.25 8.64
CA CYS A 159 -7.71 7.65 8.56
C CYS A 159 -7.87 9.05 7.96
N ALA A 160 -7.02 10.01 8.34
CA ALA A 160 -7.07 11.39 7.84
C ALA A 160 -6.75 11.45 6.34
N ILE A 161 -5.67 10.81 5.89
CA ILE A 161 -5.33 10.73 4.46
C ILE A 161 -6.43 10.04 3.67
N GLY A 162 -6.97 8.93 4.17
CA GLY A 162 -8.07 8.24 3.50
C GLY A 162 -9.34 9.07 3.39
N LEU A 163 -9.63 9.97 4.37
CA LEU A 163 -10.72 10.94 4.27
C LEU A 163 -10.40 12.06 3.29
N LEU A 164 -9.16 12.59 3.29
CA LEU A 164 -8.72 13.64 2.38
C LEU A 164 -8.81 13.19 0.91
N LEU A 165 -8.30 12.02 0.62
CA LEU A 165 -8.34 11.49 -0.74
C LEU A 165 -9.79 11.24 -1.20
N ASP A 166 -10.68 10.76 -0.30
CA ASP A 166 -12.11 10.62 -0.60
C ASP A 166 -12.80 12.00 -0.72
N TYR A 167 -12.34 13.02 0.02
CA TYR A 167 -12.81 14.40 -0.08
C TYR A 167 -12.54 14.98 -1.47
N PHE A 168 -11.31 14.85 -1.94
CA PHE A 168 -10.90 15.41 -3.24
C PHE A 168 -11.38 14.57 -4.42
N PHE A 169 -11.33 13.25 -4.34
CA PHE A 169 -11.49 12.35 -5.48
C PHE A 169 -12.54 11.26 -5.32
N GLY A 170 -13.26 11.23 -4.20
CA GLY A 170 -14.38 10.30 -4.04
C GLY A 170 -15.50 10.56 -5.06
N LYS A 171 -16.22 9.53 -5.46
CA LYS A 171 -17.28 9.60 -6.50
C LYS A 171 -18.37 10.67 -6.25
N SER A 172 -18.51 11.16 -5.04
CA SER A 172 -19.42 12.26 -4.67
C SER A 172 -18.74 13.63 -4.55
N SER A 173 -17.45 13.71 -4.89
CA SER A 173 -16.69 14.95 -4.90
C SER A 173 -17.02 15.79 -6.14
N PRO A 174 -17.14 17.11 -6.02
CA PRO A 174 -17.28 18.00 -7.18
C PRO A 174 -16.08 17.90 -8.16
N HIS A 175 -14.90 17.58 -7.65
CA HIS A 175 -13.72 17.38 -8.51
C HIS A 175 -13.85 16.11 -9.35
N TYR A 176 -14.30 14.99 -8.74
CA TYR A 176 -14.54 13.76 -9.49
C TYR A 176 -15.57 13.98 -10.60
N GLU A 177 -16.69 14.61 -10.27
CA GLU A 177 -17.74 14.90 -11.26
C GLU A 177 -17.23 15.75 -12.41
N ARG A 178 -16.48 16.82 -12.12
CA ARG A 178 -15.87 17.69 -13.15
C ARG A 178 -14.89 16.93 -14.04
N LEU A 179 -13.97 16.14 -13.45
CA LEU A 179 -13.00 15.35 -14.22
C LEU A 179 -13.69 14.33 -15.13
N TYR A 180 -14.76 13.71 -14.62
CA TYR A 180 -15.55 12.75 -15.39
C TYR A 180 -16.31 13.43 -16.55
N GLN A 181 -16.97 14.56 -16.31
CA GLN A 181 -17.66 15.33 -17.34
C GLN A 181 -16.71 15.85 -18.42
N GLN A 182 -15.48 16.15 -18.08
CA GLN A 182 -14.43 16.56 -19.02
C GLN A 182 -13.83 15.38 -19.80
N GLY A 183 -14.21 14.14 -19.49
CA GLY A 183 -13.65 12.95 -20.11
C GLY A 183 -12.16 12.71 -19.77
N LEU A 184 -11.70 13.29 -18.66
CA LEU A 184 -10.33 13.08 -18.16
C LEU A 184 -10.18 11.79 -17.38
N ILE A 185 -11.26 11.29 -16.80
CA ILE A 185 -11.31 10.04 -16.04
C ILE A 185 -12.50 9.19 -16.47
N ASP A 186 -12.39 7.91 -16.23
CA ASP A 186 -13.45 6.91 -16.43
C ASP A 186 -13.60 6.01 -15.18
N GLU A 187 -14.16 4.81 -15.36
CA GLU A 187 -14.37 3.86 -14.29
C GLU A 187 -13.08 3.23 -13.72
N THR A 188 -11.96 3.34 -14.45
CA THR A 188 -10.64 2.87 -14.02
C THR A 188 -9.96 3.83 -13.05
N PHE A 189 -10.51 5.06 -12.88
CA PHE A 189 -9.94 6.04 -11.98
C PHE A 189 -9.92 5.53 -10.54
N MET A 190 -8.73 5.46 -9.99
CA MET A 190 -8.49 4.96 -8.65
C MET A 190 -7.73 5.95 -7.79
N VAL A 191 -7.92 5.79 -6.50
CA VAL A 191 -7.20 6.53 -5.46
C VAL A 191 -6.81 5.52 -4.40
N ASP A 192 -5.53 5.44 -4.10
CA ASP A 192 -4.99 4.54 -3.10
C ASP A 192 -3.95 5.24 -2.23
N TYR A 193 -3.80 4.78 -0.99
CA TYR A 193 -2.76 5.23 -0.09
C TYR A 193 -2.25 4.07 0.76
N THR A 194 -0.96 3.88 0.73
CA THR A 194 -0.24 2.88 1.51
C THR A 194 0.70 3.57 2.48
N GLU A 195 0.66 3.17 3.75
CA GLU A 195 1.61 3.60 4.77
C GLU A 195 2.10 2.39 5.55
N GLU A 196 3.40 2.19 5.55
CA GLU A 196 4.11 1.16 6.30
C GLU A 196 4.99 1.80 7.38
N SER A 197 5.83 1.02 8.06
CA SER A 197 6.59 1.51 9.21
C SER A 197 7.69 2.52 8.86
N ASP A 198 8.16 2.57 7.61
CA ASP A 198 9.29 3.39 7.16
C ASP A 198 9.12 3.98 5.76
N PHE A 199 7.97 3.75 5.12
CA PHE A 199 7.62 4.39 3.85
C PHE A 199 6.10 4.57 3.74
N GLY A 200 5.69 5.46 2.86
CA GLY A 200 4.28 5.64 2.50
C GLY A 200 4.14 6.38 1.17
N PHE A 201 3.08 6.07 0.45
CA PHE A 201 2.79 6.75 -0.82
C PHE A 201 1.30 6.72 -1.16
N GLY A 202 0.88 7.74 -1.90
CA GLY A 202 -0.45 7.80 -2.52
C GLY A 202 -0.35 7.65 -4.03
N LEU A 203 -1.37 7.06 -4.64
CA LEU A 203 -1.53 6.94 -6.09
C LEU A 203 -2.90 7.47 -6.49
N VAL A 204 -2.94 8.38 -7.46
CA VAL A 204 -4.19 8.96 -7.98
C VAL A 204 -4.13 8.95 -9.50
N GLY A 205 -5.10 8.34 -10.17
CA GLY A 205 -5.17 8.31 -11.61
C GLY A 205 -5.88 7.10 -12.18
N GLY A 206 -5.63 6.80 -13.46
CA GLY A 206 -6.26 5.72 -14.20
C GLY A 206 -6.01 5.84 -15.70
N ASP A 207 -6.89 5.25 -16.50
CA ASP A 207 -6.87 5.38 -17.95
C ASP A 207 -7.35 6.77 -18.37
N THR A 208 -6.71 7.35 -19.38
CA THR A 208 -7.08 8.67 -19.88
C THR A 208 -6.51 8.91 -21.27
N SER A 209 -7.28 9.53 -22.15
CA SER A 209 -6.77 10.02 -23.43
C SER A 209 -5.88 11.26 -23.32
N GLN A 210 -5.85 11.91 -22.15
CA GLN A 210 -5.17 13.19 -21.91
C GLN A 210 -4.31 13.13 -20.64
N PRO A 211 -3.23 12.30 -20.63
CA PRO A 211 -2.47 12.03 -19.41
C PRO A 211 -1.82 13.25 -18.78
N ASP A 212 -1.34 14.21 -19.59
CA ASP A 212 -0.72 15.44 -19.08
C ASP A 212 -1.75 16.35 -18.41
N GLN A 213 -2.94 16.45 -19.00
CA GLN A 213 -4.01 17.28 -18.44
C GLN A 213 -4.55 16.67 -17.16
N LEU A 214 -4.74 15.34 -17.10
CA LEU A 214 -5.16 14.65 -15.88
C LEU A 214 -4.15 14.87 -14.76
N ALA A 215 -2.86 14.68 -15.03
CA ALA A 215 -1.81 14.89 -14.03
C ALA A 215 -1.81 16.33 -13.50
N ALA A 216 -1.92 17.33 -14.39
CA ALA A 216 -1.98 18.74 -14.00
C ALA A 216 -3.21 19.06 -13.12
N GLU A 217 -4.38 18.52 -13.47
CA GLU A 217 -5.61 18.73 -12.68
C GLU A 217 -5.54 18.06 -11.30
N ILE A 218 -5.01 16.81 -11.21
CA ILE A 218 -4.82 16.14 -9.92
C ILE A 218 -3.87 16.96 -9.04
N GLN A 219 -2.71 17.36 -9.55
CA GLN A 219 -1.76 18.17 -8.79
C GLN A 219 -2.35 19.50 -8.37
N ARG A 220 -3.10 20.17 -9.25
CA ARG A 220 -3.77 21.43 -8.93
C ARG A 220 -4.78 21.26 -7.78
N ILE A 221 -5.62 20.24 -7.84
CA ILE A 221 -6.62 19.95 -6.78
C ILE A 221 -5.94 19.74 -5.44
N LEU A 222 -4.83 19.01 -5.39
CA LEU A 222 -4.11 18.70 -4.16
C LEU A 222 -3.31 19.89 -3.61
N LEU A 223 -2.83 20.79 -4.47
CA LEU A 223 -1.98 21.92 -4.06
C LEU A 223 -2.77 23.21 -3.78
N GLU A 224 -3.90 23.40 -4.44
CA GLU A 224 -4.64 24.67 -4.45
C GLU A 224 -5.98 24.58 -3.66
N PHE A 225 -6.07 23.72 -2.65
CA PHE A 225 -7.26 23.71 -1.82
C PHE A 225 -7.25 24.89 -0.83
N ASP A 226 -8.35 25.63 -0.78
CA ASP A 226 -8.48 26.82 0.08
C ASP A 226 -9.01 26.42 1.47
N ASP A 227 -10.06 25.59 1.50
CA ASP A 227 -10.72 25.20 2.75
C ASP A 227 -11.31 23.79 2.63
N ILE A 228 -11.58 23.19 3.79
CA ILE A 228 -12.21 21.88 3.93
C ILE A 228 -13.53 22.07 4.68
N ASP A 229 -14.62 21.79 4.00
CA ASP A 229 -15.98 21.97 4.50
C ASP A 229 -16.32 20.95 5.61
N ASP A 230 -16.69 21.46 6.79
CA ASP A 230 -17.00 20.65 7.97
C ASP A 230 -18.20 19.72 7.73
N GLU A 231 -19.25 20.17 7.06
CA GLU A 231 -20.45 19.37 6.81
C GLU A 231 -20.11 18.21 5.86
N GLN A 232 -19.31 18.49 4.84
CA GLN A 232 -18.83 17.47 3.92
C GLN A 232 -17.93 16.45 4.64
N VAL A 233 -17.02 16.88 5.50
CA VAL A 233 -16.19 15.99 6.33
C VAL A 233 -17.06 15.08 7.20
N GLU A 234 -18.03 15.63 7.91
CA GLU A 234 -18.94 14.83 8.73
C GLU A 234 -19.75 13.80 7.93
N ARG A 235 -20.19 14.16 6.73
CA ARG A 235 -20.85 13.22 5.82
C ARG A 235 -19.92 12.08 5.41
N MET A 236 -18.67 12.39 5.10
CA MET A 236 -17.68 11.41 4.67
C MET A 236 -17.23 10.49 5.79
N LYS A 237 -17.09 11.00 7.01
CA LYS A 237 -16.83 10.18 8.20
C LYS A 237 -17.92 9.12 8.37
N ARG A 238 -19.20 9.52 8.29
CA ARG A 238 -20.34 8.58 8.37
C ARG A 238 -20.30 7.53 7.26
N LYS A 239 -20.00 7.94 6.02
CA LYS A 239 -19.84 7.02 4.88
C LYS A 239 -18.70 6.02 5.15
N LYS A 240 -17.53 6.51 5.59
CA LYS A 240 -16.34 5.67 5.86
C LYS A 240 -16.61 4.68 7.00
N ILE A 241 -17.24 5.13 8.09
CA ILE A 241 -17.65 4.28 9.21
C ILE A 241 -18.64 3.21 8.72
N GLY A 242 -19.66 3.58 7.94
CA GLY A 242 -20.62 2.63 7.38
C GLY A 242 -19.96 1.59 6.46
N THR A 243 -18.99 2.00 5.66
CA THR A 243 -18.20 1.08 4.82
C THR A 243 -17.34 0.14 5.68
N PHE A 244 -16.65 0.67 6.67
CA PHE A 244 -15.86 -0.12 7.61
C PHE A 244 -16.72 -1.17 8.34
N LEU A 245 -17.84 -0.76 8.91
CA LEU A 245 -18.76 -1.69 9.61
C LEU A 245 -19.30 -2.78 8.67
N ARG A 246 -19.55 -2.45 7.41
CA ARG A 246 -19.93 -3.45 6.40
C ARG A 246 -18.81 -4.44 6.12
N SER A 247 -17.56 -3.97 6.05
CA SER A 247 -16.39 -4.81 5.80
C SER A 247 -16.17 -5.84 6.92
N LEU A 248 -16.61 -5.56 8.15
CA LEU A 248 -16.56 -6.51 9.27
C LEU A 248 -17.48 -7.74 9.09
N ASN A 249 -18.31 -7.81 8.05
CA ASN A 249 -19.02 -9.04 7.68
C ASN A 249 -18.10 -10.04 6.93
N SER A 250 -16.93 -9.62 6.48
CA SER A 250 -15.94 -10.49 5.83
C SER A 250 -14.92 -10.99 6.84
N LEU A 251 -14.87 -12.30 7.05
CA LEU A 251 -13.86 -12.94 7.92
C LEU A 251 -12.44 -12.71 7.39
N GLU A 252 -12.28 -12.71 6.09
CA GLU A 252 -11.01 -12.43 5.43
C GLU A 252 -10.54 -10.99 5.69
N TYR A 253 -11.44 -10.01 5.57
CA TYR A 253 -11.14 -8.62 5.89
C TYR A 253 -10.72 -8.46 7.35
N ILE A 254 -11.46 -9.07 8.29
CA ILE A 254 -11.12 -9.03 9.72
C ILE A 254 -9.71 -9.62 9.95
N ALA A 255 -9.43 -10.80 9.39
CA ALA A 255 -8.15 -11.47 9.57
C ALA A 255 -6.99 -10.64 9.04
N ASN A 256 -7.10 -10.12 7.82
CA ASN A 256 -6.07 -9.33 7.18
C ASN A 256 -5.84 -7.99 7.89
N GLN A 257 -6.90 -7.25 8.20
CA GLN A 257 -6.74 -5.95 8.86
C GLN A 257 -6.30 -6.08 10.32
N PHE A 258 -6.80 -7.08 11.05
CA PHE A 258 -6.35 -7.32 12.42
C PHE A 258 -4.87 -7.65 12.49
N THR A 259 -4.39 -8.55 11.61
CA THR A 259 -2.98 -8.95 11.58
C THR A 259 -2.08 -7.78 11.15
N ARG A 260 -2.45 -7.02 10.11
CA ARG A 260 -1.72 -5.83 9.69
C ARG A 260 -1.61 -4.82 10.85
N TYR A 261 -2.70 -4.50 11.48
CA TYR A 261 -2.73 -3.52 12.56
C TYR A 261 -1.97 -3.97 13.80
N ALA A 262 -2.00 -5.27 14.12
CA ALA A 262 -1.28 -5.80 15.27
C ALA A 262 0.24 -5.63 15.16
N PHE A 263 0.82 -5.77 13.97
CA PHE A 263 2.25 -5.55 13.74
C PHE A 263 2.66 -4.08 13.93
N ASP A 264 1.75 -3.16 13.66
CA ASP A 264 1.96 -1.72 13.85
C ASP A 264 1.45 -1.19 15.20
N HIS A 265 1.07 -2.09 16.13
CA HIS A 265 0.49 -1.73 17.43
C HIS A 265 -0.78 -0.86 17.31
N MET A 266 -1.49 -0.97 16.20
CA MET A 266 -2.80 -0.38 15.98
C MET A 266 -3.90 -1.36 16.38
N SER A 267 -5.11 -0.88 16.59
CA SER A 267 -6.29 -1.70 16.87
C SER A 267 -7.36 -1.50 15.80
N LEU A 268 -7.85 -2.61 15.25
CA LEU A 268 -9.02 -2.58 14.35
C LEU A 268 -10.26 -1.98 15.02
N PHE A 269 -10.38 -2.12 16.33
CA PHE A 269 -11.52 -1.62 17.11
C PHE A 269 -11.46 -0.12 17.36
N ASP A 270 -10.29 0.52 17.21
CA ASP A 270 -10.13 1.97 17.40
C ASP A 270 -10.49 2.78 16.13
N VAL A 271 -10.73 2.12 14.98
CA VAL A 271 -10.98 2.80 13.69
C VAL A 271 -12.18 3.73 13.75
N VAL A 272 -13.31 3.30 14.34
CA VAL A 272 -14.53 4.11 14.42
C VAL A 272 -14.32 5.34 15.29
N GLU A 273 -13.73 5.15 16.48
CA GLU A 273 -13.43 6.25 17.42
C GLU A 273 -12.45 7.24 16.77
N THR A 274 -11.40 6.74 16.10
CA THR A 274 -10.42 7.56 15.39
C THR A 274 -11.11 8.40 14.30
N LEU A 275 -11.92 7.79 13.45
CA LEU A 275 -12.66 8.51 12.41
C LEU A 275 -13.59 9.57 13.00
N GLN A 276 -14.27 9.28 14.10
CA GLN A 276 -15.15 10.23 14.78
C GLN A 276 -14.40 11.43 15.36
N SER A 277 -13.19 11.21 15.86
CA SER A 277 -12.35 12.25 16.48
C SER A 277 -11.73 13.24 15.49
N LEU A 278 -11.61 12.88 14.20
CA LEU A 278 -11.01 13.73 13.18
C LEU A 278 -11.85 14.98 12.92
N THR A 279 -11.18 16.12 12.82
CA THR A 279 -11.77 17.43 12.51
C THR A 279 -11.27 17.92 11.14
N SER A 280 -11.94 18.91 10.56
CA SER A 280 -11.46 19.58 9.33
C SER A 280 -10.08 20.20 9.51
N ASP A 281 -9.75 20.71 10.71
CA ASP A 281 -8.43 21.25 11.00
C ASP A 281 -7.34 20.19 11.07
N ASP A 282 -7.64 18.99 11.59
CA ASP A 282 -6.72 17.83 11.46
C ASP A 282 -6.45 17.51 9.99
N LEU A 283 -7.51 17.47 9.17
CA LEU A 283 -7.38 17.20 7.73
C LEU A 283 -6.58 18.29 7.00
N LYS A 284 -6.81 19.57 7.29
CA LYS A 284 -6.02 20.68 6.74
C LYS A 284 -4.55 20.58 7.10
N THR A 285 -4.25 20.19 8.33
CA THR A 285 -2.86 19.98 8.79
C THR A 285 -2.18 18.88 7.99
N VAL A 286 -2.81 17.70 7.92
CA VAL A 286 -2.29 16.57 7.17
C VAL A 286 -2.16 16.88 5.67
N ALA A 287 -3.12 17.60 5.08
CA ALA A 287 -3.06 17.99 3.68
C ALA A 287 -1.84 18.88 3.37
N ARG A 288 -1.54 19.86 4.24
CA ARG A 288 -0.38 20.75 4.07
C ARG A 288 0.96 20.02 4.24
N GLU A 289 0.99 18.97 5.06
CA GLU A 289 2.18 18.15 5.27
C GLU A 289 2.44 17.16 4.14
N CYS A 290 1.37 16.60 3.55
CA CYS A 290 1.47 15.52 2.57
C CYS A 290 1.39 15.99 1.11
N PHE A 291 0.76 17.15 0.84
CA PHE A 291 0.57 17.63 -0.53
C PHE A 291 1.53 18.76 -0.85
N VAL A 292 2.79 18.42 -1.02
CA VAL A 292 3.88 19.33 -1.34
C VAL A 292 4.41 19.01 -2.73
N ARG A 293 4.65 20.03 -3.57
CA ARG A 293 5.00 19.86 -4.99
C ARG A 293 6.19 18.93 -5.21
N GLU A 294 7.22 19.03 -4.39
CA GLU A 294 8.44 18.25 -4.48
C GLU A 294 8.24 16.77 -4.15
N GLN A 295 7.09 16.41 -3.57
CA GLN A 295 6.70 15.05 -3.23
C GLN A 295 5.87 14.37 -4.32
N PHE A 296 5.57 15.07 -5.41
CA PHE A 296 4.76 14.53 -6.50
C PHE A 296 5.62 14.02 -7.65
N THR A 297 5.23 12.86 -8.16
CA THR A 297 5.74 12.31 -9.41
C THR A 297 4.58 12.02 -10.36
N VAL A 298 4.83 12.07 -11.65
CA VAL A 298 3.88 11.68 -12.69
C VAL A 298 4.46 10.50 -13.46
N CYS A 299 3.78 9.37 -13.41
CA CYS A 299 4.12 8.22 -14.25
C CYS A 299 3.03 7.99 -15.30
N GLN A 300 3.44 7.74 -16.52
CA GLN A 300 2.55 7.54 -17.66
C GLN A 300 2.97 6.31 -18.45
N VAL A 301 1.99 5.50 -18.84
CA VAL A 301 2.17 4.47 -19.87
C VAL A 301 1.47 4.95 -21.13
N VAL A 302 2.23 5.06 -22.22
CA VAL A 302 1.74 5.62 -23.49
C VAL A 302 1.94 4.62 -24.62
N PRO A 303 1.13 4.72 -25.71
CA PRO A 303 1.31 3.90 -26.90
C PRO A 303 2.71 4.05 -27.50
N LYS A 304 3.32 2.93 -27.91
CA LYS A 304 4.55 2.97 -28.73
C LYS A 304 4.25 3.72 -30.04
N ARG A 305 5.13 4.65 -30.39
CA ARG A 305 5.07 5.38 -31.65
C ARG A 305 5.55 4.53 -32.83
#